data_f18f25c74cdba78102ee6a3632db8d0e
#
_entry.id   f18f25c74cdba78102ee6a3632db8d0e
#
_cell.length_a   1.000
_cell.length_b   1.000
_cell.length_c   1.000
_cell.angle_alpha   90.00
_cell.angle_beta   90.00
_cell.angle_gamma   90.00
#
_symmetry.space_group_name_H-M   'P 1'
#
loop_
_entity.id
_entity.type
_entity.pdbx_description
1 polymer ?
#
loop_
_entity_poly.entity_id
_entity_poly.type
_entity_poly.pdbx_seq_one_letter_code
_entity_poly.pdbx_strand_id
1 'polypeptide(L)'
;QNFALMPHRSVLDNIAMPLEIRGISKNDRLDVANKILDIVELQGWGNKFAHELSGGMQQRVGLARALAADPDVLLMDEPFSALDPLIRRQLQAEFIKLSKQMKKTTVFITHDLDEAVRVGHRIAIMRDGKVIQIGTPEEIVMKPADDYVADFVKGISRLKIVQAKSIMQPIDKFEKEFGSLAKNLESVHENDLLNKLIEKSSIKDEPILVINNEKKNIGVITQADLLKAVVEGSDGE
;
A
#
# COMPACT_ATOMS: atom_id res chain seq x y z
N GLN A 1 -2.26 19.97 2.02
CA GLN A 1 -0.92 20.20 1.43
C GLN A 1 0.06 20.89 2.37
N ASN A 2 -0.40 21.76 3.25
CA ASN A 2 0.43 22.32 4.32
C ASN A 2 0.13 21.60 5.61
N PHE A 3 1.15 21.20 6.36
CA PHE A 3 0.98 20.46 7.64
C PHE A 3 0.22 21.26 8.69
N ALA A 4 -0.03 22.57 8.43
CA ALA A 4 -0.80 23.50 9.24
C ALA A 4 -0.49 23.37 10.75
N LEU A 5 0.80 23.19 11.08
CA LEU A 5 1.23 23.17 12.47
C LEU A 5 1.13 24.56 13.05
N MET A 6 0.70 24.65 14.30
CA MET A 6 0.65 25.91 15.04
C MET A 6 2.07 26.33 15.41
N PRO A 7 2.63 27.44 14.83
CA PRO A 7 4.04 27.78 14.97
C PRO A 7 4.42 28.21 16.39
N HIS A 8 3.45 28.67 17.17
CA HIS A 8 3.59 29.12 18.55
C HIS A 8 3.36 28.01 19.58
N ARG A 9 3.08 26.77 19.11
CA ARG A 9 2.89 25.59 19.98
C ARG A 9 4.05 24.60 19.79
N SER A 10 4.40 23.93 20.87
CA SER A 10 5.35 22.81 20.82
C SER A 10 4.79 21.64 19.99
N VAL A 11 5.64 20.69 19.65
CA VAL A 11 5.24 19.43 19.00
C VAL A 11 4.16 18.71 19.79
N LEU A 12 4.37 18.53 21.11
CA LEU A 12 3.38 17.90 22.00
C LEU A 12 2.05 18.67 22.04
N ASP A 13 2.11 20.00 22.10
CA ASP A 13 0.88 20.81 22.13
C ASP A 13 0.15 20.80 20.78
N ASN A 14 0.88 20.67 19.65
CA ASN A 14 0.28 20.46 18.34
C ASN A 14 -0.46 19.12 18.30
N ILE A 15 0.17 18.05 18.76
CA ILE A 15 -0.43 16.70 18.80
C ILE A 15 -1.64 16.67 19.75
N ALA A 16 -1.52 17.29 20.92
CA ALA A 16 -2.58 17.33 21.93
C ALA A 16 -3.78 18.24 21.58
N MET A 17 -3.63 19.11 20.57
CA MET A 17 -4.64 20.13 20.23
C MET A 17 -6.06 19.59 20.01
N PRO A 18 -6.28 18.49 19.25
CA PRO A 18 -7.64 17.96 19.06
C PRO A 18 -8.29 17.51 20.35
N LEU A 19 -7.52 16.99 21.28
CA LEU A 19 -8.00 16.56 22.60
C LEU A 19 -8.30 17.76 23.50
N GLU A 20 -7.52 18.85 23.37
CA GLU A 20 -7.78 20.11 24.04
C GLU A 20 -9.12 20.70 23.61
N ILE A 21 -9.42 20.72 22.32
CA ILE A 21 -10.70 21.19 21.77
C ILE A 21 -11.88 20.35 22.30
N ARG A 22 -11.65 19.06 22.55
CA ARG A 22 -12.65 18.16 23.16
C ARG A 22 -12.78 18.33 24.68
N GLY A 23 -12.04 19.22 25.32
CA GLY A 23 -12.09 19.47 26.74
C GLY A 23 -11.38 18.42 27.60
N ILE A 24 -10.53 17.57 27.01
CA ILE A 24 -9.74 16.57 27.76
C ILE A 24 -8.72 17.29 28.68
N SER A 25 -8.55 16.78 29.90
CA SER A 25 -7.63 17.36 30.86
C SER A 25 -6.19 17.46 30.32
N LYS A 26 -5.40 18.43 30.81
CA LYS A 26 -4.04 18.67 30.34
C LYS A 26 -3.15 17.43 30.51
N ASN A 27 -3.26 16.72 31.60
CA ASN A 27 -2.45 15.54 31.90
C ASN A 27 -2.82 14.41 30.93
N ASP A 28 -4.11 14.09 30.79
CA ASP A 28 -4.58 13.00 29.92
C ASP A 28 -4.22 13.25 28.45
N ARG A 29 -4.41 14.49 27.95
CA ARG A 29 -4.10 14.79 26.56
C ARG A 29 -2.60 14.76 26.25
N LEU A 30 -1.73 15.14 27.21
CA LEU A 30 -0.29 15.04 27.04
C LEU A 30 0.18 13.59 27.13
N ASP A 31 -0.43 12.75 27.94
CA ASP A 31 -0.15 11.31 28.00
C ASP A 31 -0.48 10.63 26.66
N VAL A 32 -1.62 10.97 26.06
CA VAL A 32 -1.97 10.49 24.72
C VAL A 32 -0.98 11.01 23.67
N ALA A 33 -0.67 12.31 23.70
CA ALA A 33 0.25 12.93 22.77
C ALA A 33 1.66 12.30 22.83
N ASN A 34 2.17 11.98 24.02
CA ASN A 34 3.45 11.30 24.21
C ASN A 34 3.43 9.89 23.59
N LYS A 35 2.38 9.10 23.82
CA LYS A 35 2.23 7.76 23.22
C LYS A 35 2.24 7.82 21.69
N ILE A 36 1.57 8.82 21.13
CA ILE A 36 1.53 8.99 19.67
C ILE A 36 2.87 9.51 19.13
N LEU A 37 3.55 10.37 19.88
CA LEU A 37 4.89 10.84 19.55
C LEU A 37 5.87 9.66 19.37
N ASP A 38 5.75 8.64 20.24
CA ASP A 38 6.52 7.41 20.12
C ASP A 38 6.18 6.62 18.85
N ILE A 39 4.89 6.55 18.52
CA ILE A 39 4.40 5.84 17.32
C ILE A 39 4.95 6.46 16.03
N VAL A 40 5.06 7.80 15.97
CA VAL A 40 5.59 8.50 14.79
C VAL A 40 7.12 8.70 14.82
N GLU A 41 7.80 8.05 15.76
CA GLU A 41 9.26 8.04 15.90
C GLU A 41 9.86 9.45 16.07
N LEU A 42 9.24 10.28 16.93
CA LEU A 42 9.68 11.63 17.26
C LEU A 42 10.02 11.79 18.74
N GLN A 43 10.51 10.72 19.40
CA GLN A 43 10.95 10.76 20.79
C GLN A 43 12.00 11.86 21.01
N GLY A 44 11.86 12.62 22.09
CA GLY A 44 12.76 13.72 22.41
C GLY A 44 12.46 15.05 21.70
N TRP A 45 11.53 15.07 20.72
CA TRP A 45 11.17 16.28 19.98
C TRP A 45 9.92 16.99 20.53
N GLY A 46 9.30 16.47 21.57
CA GLY A 46 8.04 16.97 22.10
C GLY A 46 8.03 18.46 22.48
N ASN A 47 9.13 18.98 23.01
CA ASN A 47 9.27 20.38 23.41
C ASN A 47 9.77 21.32 22.32
N LYS A 48 10.03 20.79 21.11
CA LYS A 48 10.47 21.56 19.96
C LYS A 48 9.29 22.24 19.26
N PHE A 49 9.59 23.27 18.45
CA PHE A 49 8.60 24.02 17.68
C PHE A 49 8.70 23.63 16.19
N ALA A 50 7.65 23.92 15.41
CA ALA A 50 7.56 23.55 14.00
C ALA A 50 8.76 24.03 13.18
N HIS A 51 9.30 25.23 13.43
CA HIS A 51 10.43 25.80 12.72
C HIS A 51 11.79 25.11 13.01
N GLU A 52 11.86 24.29 14.07
CA GLU A 52 13.05 23.51 14.42
C GLU A 52 13.05 22.11 13.76
N LEU A 53 11.97 21.76 13.02
CA LEU A 53 11.76 20.46 12.43
C LEU A 53 12.04 20.46 10.93
N SER A 54 12.56 19.35 10.39
CA SER A 54 12.55 19.09 8.95
C SER A 54 11.13 18.95 8.41
N GLY A 55 10.93 19.11 7.09
CA GLY A 55 9.62 18.94 6.46
C GLY A 55 8.98 17.56 6.75
N GLY A 56 9.77 16.49 6.70
CA GLY A 56 9.31 15.15 7.04
C GLY A 56 8.89 15.00 8.51
N MET A 57 9.61 15.63 9.44
CA MET A 57 9.24 15.66 10.86
C MET A 57 7.94 16.45 11.08
N GLN A 58 7.79 17.60 10.42
CA GLN A 58 6.55 18.38 10.47
C GLN A 58 5.35 17.56 9.98
N GLN A 59 5.54 16.80 8.92
CA GLN A 59 4.51 15.90 8.40
C GLN A 59 4.14 14.81 9.40
N ARG A 60 5.12 14.17 10.06
CA ARG A 60 4.87 13.21 11.13
C ARG A 60 4.10 13.82 12.29
N VAL A 61 4.39 15.08 12.67
CA VAL A 61 3.61 15.81 13.68
C VAL A 61 2.18 16.05 13.22
N GLY A 62 1.97 16.42 11.94
CA GLY A 62 0.63 16.57 11.35
C GLY A 62 -0.17 15.27 11.39
N LEU A 63 0.47 14.14 11.02
CA LEU A 63 -0.10 12.80 11.13
C LEU A 63 -0.43 12.45 12.59
N ALA A 64 0.50 12.65 13.51
CA ALA A 64 0.33 12.41 14.94
C ALA A 64 -0.85 13.21 15.51
N ARG A 65 -1.02 14.47 15.12
CA ARG A 65 -2.15 15.31 15.51
C ARG A 65 -3.49 14.75 15.00
N ALA A 66 -3.53 14.28 13.75
CA ALA A 66 -4.73 13.66 13.20
C ALA A 66 -5.08 12.36 13.93
N LEU A 67 -4.08 11.56 14.29
CA LEU A 67 -4.24 10.31 15.03
C LEU A 67 -4.64 10.53 16.50
N ALA A 68 -4.20 11.61 17.13
CA ALA A 68 -4.54 11.94 18.53
C ALA A 68 -6.05 12.13 18.74
N ALA A 69 -6.76 12.55 17.69
CA ALA A 69 -8.21 12.64 17.71
C ALA A 69 -8.91 11.28 17.77
N ASP A 70 -8.20 10.17 17.56
CA ASP A 70 -8.73 8.80 17.45
C ASP A 70 -9.94 8.69 16.51
N PRO A 71 -9.83 9.14 15.26
CA PRO A 71 -10.95 9.15 14.33
C PRO A 71 -11.24 7.75 13.82
N ASP A 72 -12.50 7.45 13.48
CA ASP A 72 -12.87 6.21 12.79
C ASP A 72 -12.44 6.24 11.32
N VAL A 73 -12.45 7.43 10.71
CA VAL A 73 -12.05 7.68 9.33
C VAL A 73 -11.00 8.78 9.28
N LEU A 74 -9.87 8.50 8.64
CA LEU A 74 -8.78 9.44 8.41
C LEU A 74 -8.81 9.89 6.94
N LEU A 75 -8.91 11.20 6.72
CA LEU A 75 -8.85 11.80 5.39
C LEU A 75 -7.47 12.40 5.15
N MET A 76 -6.82 12.00 4.06
CA MET A 76 -5.50 12.48 3.68
C MET A 76 -5.54 12.98 2.24
N ASP A 77 -5.17 14.23 2.05
CA ASP A 77 -5.10 14.87 0.75
C ASP A 77 -3.63 15.14 0.38
N GLU A 78 -3.11 14.38 -0.59
CA GLU A 78 -1.73 14.41 -1.07
C GLU A 78 -0.66 14.49 0.04
N PRO A 79 -0.70 13.59 1.05
CA PRO A 79 0.11 13.77 2.25
C PRO A 79 1.62 13.65 2.01
N PHE A 80 2.07 13.15 0.86
CA PHE A 80 3.50 12.93 0.56
C PHE A 80 4.00 13.72 -0.67
N SER A 81 3.17 14.58 -1.28
CA SER A 81 3.49 15.28 -2.54
C SER A 81 4.69 16.22 -2.43
N ALA A 82 4.87 16.89 -1.30
CA ALA A 82 5.92 17.89 -1.06
C ALA A 82 7.28 17.31 -0.61
N LEU A 83 7.43 15.97 -0.63
CA LEU A 83 8.61 15.29 -0.12
C LEU A 83 9.53 14.79 -1.23
N ASP A 84 10.83 14.76 -0.95
CA ASP A 84 11.77 14.08 -1.83
C ASP A 84 11.50 12.56 -1.89
N PRO A 85 11.90 11.88 -2.99
CA PRO A 85 11.54 10.49 -3.23
C PRO A 85 11.99 9.51 -2.13
N LEU A 86 13.11 9.76 -1.46
CA LEU A 86 13.64 8.88 -0.43
C LEU A 86 12.80 8.96 0.86
N ILE A 87 12.58 10.18 1.33
CA ILE A 87 11.76 10.46 2.53
C ILE A 87 10.32 10.03 2.29
N ARG A 88 9.78 10.28 1.09
CA ARG A 88 8.43 9.83 0.69
C ARG A 88 8.27 8.32 0.86
N ARG A 89 9.20 7.51 0.33
CA ARG A 89 9.16 6.04 0.46
C ARG A 89 9.23 5.58 1.90
N GLN A 90 10.06 6.22 2.70
CA GLN A 90 10.19 5.90 4.13
C GLN A 90 8.87 6.18 4.87
N LEU A 91 8.29 7.37 4.69
CA LEU A 91 7.04 7.75 5.35
C LEU A 91 5.84 6.93 4.88
N GLN A 92 5.78 6.54 3.60
CA GLN A 92 4.77 5.59 3.10
C GLN A 92 4.88 4.25 3.84
N ALA A 93 6.09 3.70 4.00
CA ALA A 93 6.30 2.45 4.71
C ALA A 93 5.90 2.53 6.18
N GLU A 94 6.24 3.64 6.85
CA GLU A 94 5.82 3.93 8.22
C GLU A 94 4.30 4.05 8.32
N PHE A 95 3.67 4.78 7.41
CA PHE A 95 2.21 4.92 7.37
C PHE A 95 1.51 3.57 7.21
N ILE A 96 1.98 2.71 6.30
CA ILE A 96 1.41 1.36 6.11
C ILE A 96 1.52 0.54 7.41
N LYS A 97 2.67 0.61 8.10
CA LYS A 97 2.88 -0.06 9.39
C LYS A 97 1.89 0.44 10.44
N LEU A 98 1.74 1.77 10.56
CA LEU A 98 0.81 2.42 11.49
C LEU A 98 -0.64 2.09 11.18
N SER A 99 -1.05 2.18 9.92
CA SER A 99 -2.40 1.87 9.46
C SER A 99 -2.82 0.44 9.83
N LYS A 100 -1.91 -0.54 9.67
CA LYS A 100 -2.13 -1.93 10.09
C LYS A 100 -2.32 -2.08 11.60
N GLN A 101 -1.56 -1.34 12.40
CA GLN A 101 -1.65 -1.38 13.87
C GLN A 101 -2.94 -0.74 14.37
N MET A 102 -3.34 0.36 13.78
CA MET A 102 -4.48 1.17 14.23
C MET A 102 -5.83 0.64 13.76
N LYS A 103 -5.87 -0.18 12.69
CA LYS A 103 -7.11 -0.73 12.10
C LYS A 103 -8.15 0.36 11.77
N LYS A 104 -7.69 1.54 11.32
CA LYS A 104 -8.56 2.67 10.96
C LYS A 104 -8.85 2.67 9.46
N THR A 105 -10.03 3.16 9.10
CA THR A 105 -10.35 3.44 7.69
C THR A 105 -9.64 4.71 7.25
N THR A 106 -8.89 4.64 6.16
CA THR A 106 -8.22 5.82 5.58
C THR A 106 -8.72 6.06 4.17
N VAL A 107 -9.16 7.28 3.88
CA VAL A 107 -9.35 7.77 2.51
C VAL A 107 -8.12 8.60 2.17
N PHE A 108 -7.40 8.14 1.15
CA PHE A 108 -6.11 8.67 0.76
C PHE A 108 -6.21 9.20 -0.67
N ILE A 109 -6.00 10.49 -0.86
CA ILE A 109 -6.03 11.14 -2.18
C ILE A 109 -4.59 11.35 -2.64
N THR A 110 -4.31 10.92 -3.86
CA THR A 110 -3.01 11.12 -4.52
C THR A 110 -3.19 11.17 -6.03
N HIS A 111 -2.30 11.87 -6.72
CA HIS A 111 -2.17 11.84 -8.17
C HIS A 111 -1.10 10.82 -8.63
N ASP A 112 -0.40 10.18 -7.71
CA ASP A 112 0.65 9.19 -7.95
C ASP A 112 0.07 7.78 -7.83
N LEU A 113 -0.02 7.07 -8.95
CA LEU A 113 -0.57 5.70 -8.98
C LEU A 113 0.33 4.68 -8.26
N ASP A 114 1.66 4.83 -8.34
CA ASP A 114 2.59 3.97 -7.59
C ASP A 114 2.33 4.08 -6.09
N GLU A 115 2.03 5.28 -5.62
CA GLU A 115 1.64 5.53 -4.25
C GLU A 115 0.31 4.87 -3.90
N ALA A 116 -0.73 5.06 -4.74
CA ALA A 116 -2.04 4.43 -4.55
C ALA A 116 -1.95 2.91 -4.49
N VAL A 117 -1.18 2.31 -5.40
CA VAL A 117 -0.93 0.85 -5.47
C VAL A 117 -0.19 0.34 -4.23
N ARG A 118 0.77 1.11 -3.72
CA ARG A 118 1.58 0.72 -2.56
C ARG A 118 0.81 0.79 -1.25
N VAL A 119 -0.02 1.83 -1.08
CA VAL A 119 -0.68 2.16 0.20
C VAL A 119 -2.11 1.63 0.25
N GLY A 120 -2.83 1.64 -0.88
CA GLY A 120 -4.25 1.35 -0.95
C GLY A 120 -4.59 -0.14 -0.94
N HIS A 121 -5.58 -0.54 -0.14
CA HIS A 121 -6.23 -1.85 -0.28
C HIS A 121 -7.22 -1.86 -1.45
N ARG A 122 -7.85 -0.70 -1.72
CA ARG A 122 -8.71 -0.44 -2.87
C ARG A 122 -8.36 0.92 -3.46
N ILE A 123 -8.46 1.03 -4.77
CA ILE A 123 -8.18 2.25 -5.53
C ILE A 123 -9.46 2.66 -6.24
N ALA A 124 -9.80 3.95 -6.17
CA ALA A 124 -10.83 4.57 -6.98
C ALA A 124 -10.16 5.53 -7.97
N ILE A 125 -10.24 5.23 -9.25
CA ILE A 125 -9.76 6.13 -10.31
C ILE A 125 -10.88 7.09 -10.66
N MET A 126 -10.56 8.37 -10.64
CA MET A 126 -11.51 9.45 -10.91
C MET A 126 -11.07 10.28 -12.13
N ARG A 127 -12.06 10.71 -12.91
CA ARG A 127 -11.88 11.65 -14.02
C ARG A 127 -13.08 12.56 -14.10
N ASP A 128 -12.85 13.87 -14.24
CA ASP A 128 -13.90 14.90 -14.37
C ASP A 128 -14.98 14.82 -13.28
N GLY A 129 -14.56 14.58 -12.02
CA GLY A 129 -15.44 14.46 -10.86
C GLY A 129 -16.27 13.17 -10.78
N LYS A 130 -16.02 12.20 -11.69
CA LYS A 130 -16.70 10.88 -11.70
C LYS A 130 -15.71 9.78 -11.36
N VAL A 131 -16.22 8.76 -10.68
CA VAL A 131 -15.47 7.51 -10.45
C VAL A 131 -15.59 6.65 -11.72
N ILE A 132 -14.46 6.34 -12.34
CA ILE A 132 -14.39 5.50 -13.55
C ILE A 132 -14.27 4.03 -13.17
N GLN A 133 -13.40 3.71 -12.21
CA GLN A 133 -13.20 2.34 -11.76
C GLN A 133 -12.86 2.32 -10.26
N ILE A 134 -13.35 1.27 -9.58
CA ILE A 134 -12.95 0.94 -8.20
C ILE A 134 -12.56 -0.51 -8.17
N GLY A 135 -11.37 -0.81 -7.63
CA GLY A 135 -10.88 -2.18 -7.50
C GLY A 135 -9.70 -2.30 -6.55
N THR A 136 -9.21 -3.51 -6.37
CA THR A 136 -7.89 -3.73 -5.77
C THR A 136 -6.79 -3.22 -6.72
N PRO A 137 -5.57 -2.95 -6.22
CA PRO A 137 -4.44 -2.61 -7.10
C PRO A 137 -4.28 -3.58 -8.27
N GLU A 138 -4.43 -4.88 -8.01
CA GLU A 138 -4.33 -5.92 -9.02
C GLU A 138 -5.46 -5.85 -10.07
N GLU A 139 -6.71 -5.67 -9.63
CA GLU A 139 -7.86 -5.52 -10.55
C GLU A 139 -7.70 -4.32 -11.46
N ILE A 140 -7.24 -3.19 -10.93
CA ILE A 140 -7.01 -1.95 -11.70
C ILE A 140 -5.93 -2.17 -12.78
N VAL A 141 -4.83 -2.85 -12.43
CA VAL A 141 -3.70 -3.07 -13.34
C VAL A 141 -3.98 -4.17 -14.37
N MET A 142 -4.69 -5.24 -13.96
CA MET A 142 -4.95 -6.40 -14.83
C MET A 142 -6.19 -6.26 -15.71
N LYS A 143 -7.16 -5.45 -15.26
CA LYS A 143 -8.47 -5.31 -15.93
C LYS A 143 -8.90 -3.84 -15.94
N PRO A 144 -8.17 -2.96 -16.68
CA PRO A 144 -8.58 -1.58 -16.81
C PRO A 144 -9.96 -1.48 -17.47
N ALA A 145 -10.81 -0.57 -16.94
CA ALA A 145 -12.18 -0.43 -17.38
C ALA A 145 -12.32 0.24 -18.76
N ASP A 146 -11.37 1.11 -19.11
CA ASP A 146 -11.31 1.83 -20.38
C ASP A 146 -9.86 2.20 -20.74
N ASP A 147 -9.68 2.82 -21.91
CA ASP A 147 -8.36 3.26 -22.40
C ASP A 147 -7.70 4.30 -21.47
N TYR A 148 -8.48 5.13 -20.80
CA TYR A 148 -7.94 6.10 -19.83
C TYR A 148 -7.30 5.39 -18.64
N VAL A 149 -7.97 4.39 -18.08
CA VAL A 149 -7.41 3.60 -16.99
C VAL A 149 -6.21 2.78 -17.48
N ALA A 150 -6.28 2.21 -18.69
CA ALA A 150 -5.19 1.47 -19.29
C ALA A 150 -3.93 2.34 -19.45
N ASP A 151 -4.09 3.57 -19.95
CA ASP A 151 -2.98 4.53 -20.06
C ASP A 151 -2.45 4.97 -18.70
N PHE A 152 -3.33 5.10 -17.70
CA PHE A 152 -2.96 5.52 -16.35
C PHE A 152 -2.12 4.45 -15.62
N VAL A 153 -2.35 3.16 -15.90
CA VAL A 153 -1.58 2.04 -15.30
C VAL A 153 -0.33 1.66 -16.08
N LYS A 154 -0.09 2.26 -17.26
CA LYS A 154 1.17 2.05 -18.00
C LYS A 154 2.38 2.40 -17.14
N GLY A 155 3.37 1.54 -17.16
CA GLY A 155 4.61 1.71 -16.36
C GLY A 155 4.53 1.17 -14.93
N ILE A 156 3.36 0.76 -14.45
CA ILE A 156 3.25 0.09 -13.14
C ILE A 156 3.81 -1.32 -13.23
N SER A 157 4.81 -1.60 -12.40
CA SER A 157 5.43 -2.93 -12.35
C SER A 157 4.47 -3.99 -11.82
N ARG A 158 4.01 -4.88 -12.69
CA ARG A 158 3.16 -6.03 -12.34
C ARG A 158 3.84 -7.01 -11.39
N LEU A 159 5.18 -7.04 -11.36
CA LEU A 159 5.97 -7.97 -10.55
C LEU A 159 5.65 -7.94 -9.06
N LYS A 160 5.22 -6.79 -8.54
CA LYS A 160 4.93 -6.55 -7.11
C LYS A 160 3.45 -6.44 -6.79
N ILE A 161 2.57 -6.72 -7.78
CA ILE A 161 1.12 -6.52 -7.64
C ILE A 161 0.40 -7.82 -7.96
N VAL A 162 0.75 -8.46 -9.07
CA VAL A 162 0.08 -9.66 -9.56
C VAL A 162 0.40 -10.86 -8.68
N GLN A 163 -0.64 -11.57 -8.27
CA GLN A 163 -0.57 -12.72 -7.39
C GLN A 163 -0.70 -14.04 -8.16
N ALA A 164 -0.18 -15.12 -7.60
CA ALA A 164 -0.22 -16.46 -8.20
C ALA A 164 -1.65 -16.87 -8.62
N LYS A 165 -2.64 -16.59 -7.77
CA LYS A 165 -4.05 -16.93 -8.04
C LYS A 165 -4.64 -16.28 -9.29
N SER A 166 -4.09 -15.15 -9.72
CA SER A 166 -4.63 -14.38 -10.86
C SER A 166 -4.09 -14.85 -12.20
N ILE A 167 -2.99 -15.60 -12.19
CA ILE A 167 -2.34 -16.12 -13.41
C ILE A 167 -2.33 -17.64 -13.49
N MET A 168 -2.70 -18.34 -12.41
CA MET A 168 -2.78 -19.80 -12.39
C MET A 168 -3.90 -20.30 -13.31
N GLN A 169 -3.70 -21.47 -13.87
CA GLN A 169 -4.75 -22.24 -14.54
C GLN A 169 -5.22 -23.40 -13.64
N PRO A 170 -6.50 -23.85 -13.77
CA PRO A 170 -7.02 -24.99 -13.04
C PRO A 170 -6.20 -26.27 -13.33
N ILE A 171 -5.98 -27.09 -12.31
CA ILE A 171 -5.22 -28.36 -12.43
C ILE A 171 -5.84 -29.25 -13.52
N ASP A 172 -7.16 -29.40 -13.51
CA ASP A 172 -7.87 -30.26 -14.47
C ASP A 172 -7.67 -29.81 -15.95
N LYS A 173 -7.51 -28.51 -16.16
CA LYS A 173 -7.21 -27.95 -17.49
C LYS A 173 -5.80 -28.29 -17.90
N PHE A 174 -4.85 -28.09 -17.00
CA PHE A 174 -3.44 -28.41 -17.23
C PHE A 174 -3.24 -29.89 -17.53
N GLU A 175 -3.84 -30.80 -16.73
CA GLU A 175 -3.69 -32.25 -16.90
C GLU A 175 -4.31 -32.78 -18.22
N LYS A 176 -5.36 -32.12 -18.72
CA LYS A 176 -5.94 -32.44 -20.04
C LYS A 176 -5.02 -32.06 -21.20
N GLU A 177 -4.24 -31.00 -21.03
CA GLU A 177 -3.41 -30.44 -22.11
C GLU A 177 -1.97 -31.02 -22.07
N PHE A 178 -1.40 -31.21 -20.89
CA PHE A 178 0.01 -31.58 -20.67
C PHE A 178 0.22 -32.94 -20.00
N GLY A 179 -0.86 -33.61 -19.57
CA GLY A 179 -0.77 -34.87 -18.81
C GLY A 179 -0.63 -34.67 -17.30
N SER A 180 -0.52 -35.80 -16.58
CA SER A 180 -0.50 -35.80 -15.11
C SER A 180 0.70 -35.04 -14.53
N LEU A 181 0.48 -34.31 -13.46
CA LEU A 181 1.49 -33.53 -12.74
C LEU A 181 2.59 -34.44 -12.15
N ALA A 182 3.84 -34.01 -12.24
CA ALA A 182 4.97 -34.68 -11.60
C ALA A 182 4.85 -34.65 -10.07
N LYS A 183 5.38 -35.69 -9.39
CA LYS A 183 5.19 -35.88 -7.94
C LYS A 183 5.93 -34.88 -7.02
N ASN A 184 6.93 -34.16 -7.51
CA ASN A 184 7.80 -33.30 -6.70
C ASN A 184 7.94 -31.89 -7.25
N LEU A 185 6.83 -31.29 -7.71
CA LEU A 185 6.83 -29.91 -8.17
C LEU A 185 7.00 -28.93 -7.02
N GLU A 186 7.71 -27.83 -7.29
CA GLU A 186 7.76 -26.69 -6.38
C GLU A 186 6.36 -26.09 -6.20
N SER A 187 6.07 -25.63 -4.98
CA SER A 187 4.81 -24.99 -4.66
C SER A 187 4.99 -23.55 -4.21
N VAL A 188 3.98 -22.74 -4.51
CA VAL A 188 3.85 -21.34 -4.08
C VAL A 188 2.47 -21.12 -3.47
N HIS A 189 2.35 -20.11 -2.63
CA HIS A 189 1.07 -19.74 -2.05
C HIS A 189 0.26 -18.89 -3.06
N GLU A 190 -1.06 -19.03 -3.05
CA GLU A 190 -1.97 -18.30 -3.94
C GLU A 190 -1.80 -16.78 -3.93
N ASN A 191 -1.30 -16.22 -2.82
CA ASN A 191 -1.04 -14.78 -2.66
C ASN A 191 0.45 -14.40 -2.88
N ASP A 192 1.31 -15.35 -3.30
CA ASP A 192 2.69 -15.01 -3.66
C ASP A 192 2.72 -14.15 -4.92
N LEU A 193 3.60 -13.15 -4.93
CA LEU A 193 3.70 -12.17 -6.00
C LEU A 193 4.52 -12.69 -7.18
N LEU A 194 4.28 -12.12 -8.36
CA LEU A 194 4.88 -12.53 -9.64
C LEU A 194 6.41 -12.55 -9.61
N ASN A 195 7.07 -11.61 -8.92
CA ASN A 195 8.53 -11.62 -8.77
C ASN A 195 9.04 -12.91 -8.10
N LYS A 196 8.38 -13.37 -7.03
CA LYS A 196 8.73 -14.62 -6.33
C LYS A 196 8.49 -15.85 -7.20
N LEU A 197 7.46 -15.81 -8.05
CA LEU A 197 7.16 -16.89 -8.99
C LEU A 197 8.27 -17.00 -10.05
N ILE A 198 8.73 -15.86 -10.58
CA ILE A 198 9.82 -15.81 -11.57
C ILE A 198 11.14 -16.30 -10.96
N GLU A 199 11.46 -15.88 -9.73
CA GLU A 199 12.66 -16.39 -9.03
C GLU A 199 12.64 -17.90 -8.93
N LYS A 200 11.52 -18.52 -8.59
CA LYS A 200 11.39 -19.98 -8.50
C LYS A 200 11.45 -20.67 -9.87
N SER A 201 10.76 -20.12 -10.87
CA SER A 201 10.77 -20.65 -12.25
C SER A 201 12.16 -20.57 -12.89
N SER A 202 13.02 -19.63 -12.50
CA SER A 202 14.37 -19.49 -13.04
C SER A 202 15.33 -20.63 -12.65
N ILE A 203 14.99 -21.40 -11.60
CA ILE A 203 15.82 -22.50 -11.09
C ILE A 203 15.56 -23.79 -11.86
N LYS A 204 14.29 -24.03 -12.25
CA LYS A 204 13.86 -25.23 -12.97
C LYS A 204 12.79 -24.88 -13.99
N ASP A 205 12.89 -25.44 -15.16
CA ASP A 205 11.89 -25.32 -16.23
C ASP A 205 10.73 -26.31 -16.02
N GLU A 206 10.14 -26.25 -14.81
CA GLU A 206 9.03 -27.10 -14.40
C GLU A 206 7.82 -26.23 -14.01
N PRO A 207 6.58 -26.70 -14.21
CA PRO A 207 5.39 -26.01 -13.73
C PRO A 207 5.42 -25.85 -12.20
N ILE A 208 4.86 -24.73 -11.72
CA ILE A 208 4.77 -24.42 -10.29
C ILE A 208 3.36 -24.70 -9.80
N LEU A 209 3.22 -25.49 -8.73
CA LEU A 209 1.95 -25.73 -8.06
C LEU A 209 1.53 -24.52 -7.22
N VAL A 210 0.25 -24.16 -7.29
CA VAL A 210 -0.33 -23.13 -6.41
C VAL A 210 -1.15 -23.78 -5.32
N ILE A 211 -0.85 -23.42 -4.08
CA ILE A 211 -1.54 -23.94 -2.89
C ILE A 211 -2.30 -22.82 -2.16
N ASN A 212 -3.42 -23.20 -1.55
CA ASN A 212 -4.18 -22.30 -0.67
C ASN A 212 -3.70 -22.34 0.79
N ASN A 213 -4.36 -21.59 1.67
CA ASN A 213 -4.08 -21.56 3.11
C ASN A 213 -4.17 -22.94 3.79
N GLU A 214 -4.96 -23.88 3.25
CA GLU A 214 -5.10 -25.24 3.74
C GLU A 214 -4.06 -26.21 3.16
N LYS A 215 -3.06 -25.68 2.41
CA LYS A 215 -2.04 -26.45 1.67
C LYS A 215 -2.61 -27.37 0.60
N LYS A 216 -3.81 -27.11 0.11
CA LYS A 216 -4.44 -27.84 -0.98
C LYS A 216 -3.98 -27.26 -2.31
N ASN A 217 -3.64 -28.11 -3.26
CA ASN A 217 -3.32 -27.70 -4.63
C ASN A 217 -4.57 -27.15 -5.30
N ILE A 218 -4.54 -25.90 -5.78
CA ILE A 218 -5.67 -25.20 -6.39
C ILE A 218 -5.41 -24.79 -7.84
N GLY A 219 -4.16 -24.81 -8.29
CA GLY A 219 -3.80 -24.43 -9.65
C GLY A 219 -2.37 -24.74 -9.99
N VAL A 220 -2.01 -24.44 -11.25
CA VAL A 220 -0.67 -24.62 -11.83
C VAL A 220 -0.33 -23.36 -12.60
N ILE A 221 0.94 -22.97 -12.55
CA ILE A 221 1.51 -21.86 -13.33
C ILE A 221 2.63 -22.41 -14.18
N THR A 222 2.54 -22.19 -15.51
CA THR A 222 3.59 -22.53 -16.45
C THR A 222 4.51 -21.35 -16.72
N GLN A 223 5.67 -21.58 -17.33
CA GLN A 223 6.56 -20.52 -17.77
C GLN A 223 5.87 -19.59 -18.80
N ALA A 224 5.00 -20.14 -19.64
CA ALA A 224 4.19 -19.35 -20.59
C ALA A 224 3.21 -18.42 -19.87
N ASP A 225 2.57 -18.86 -18.77
CA ASP A 225 1.68 -18.01 -17.96
C ASP A 225 2.46 -16.86 -17.31
N LEU A 226 3.69 -17.13 -16.83
CA LEU A 226 4.56 -16.10 -16.25
C LEU A 226 5.00 -15.07 -17.30
N LEU A 227 5.46 -15.52 -18.46
CA LEU A 227 5.86 -14.64 -19.55
C LEU A 227 4.69 -13.77 -20.01
N LYS A 228 3.52 -14.37 -20.20
CA LYS A 228 2.30 -13.65 -20.57
C LYS A 228 1.96 -12.56 -19.55
N ALA A 229 2.02 -12.88 -18.25
CA ALA A 229 1.73 -11.92 -17.17
C ALA A 229 2.71 -10.73 -17.15
N VAL A 230 3.97 -10.96 -17.57
CA VAL A 230 4.99 -9.90 -17.67
C VAL A 230 4.78 -9.06 -18.94
N VAL A 231 4.59 -9.71 -20.11
CA VAL A 231 4.55 -9.05 -21.42
C VAL A 231 3.27 -8.25 -21.64
N GLU A 232 2.10 -8.76 -21.25
CA GLU A 232 0.82 -8.02 -21.35
C GLU A 232 0.82 -6.67 -20.61
N GLY A 233 1.88 -6.36 -19.85
CA GLY A 233 2.08 -5.06 -19.20
C GLY A 233 3.13 -4.19 -19.89
N SER A 234 3.87 -4.73 -20.87
CA SER A 234 4.96 -4.03 -21.55
C SER A 234 4.60 -3.56 -22.97
N ASP A 235 3.40 -3.86 -23.48
CA ASP A 235 2.93 -3.41 -24.79
C ASP A 235 2.59 -1.90 -24.78
N GLY A 236 3.62 -1.07 -24.57
CA GLY A 236 3.49 0.37 -24.45
C GLY A 236 4.79 1.15 -24.65
N GLU A 237 5.81 0.55 -25.32
CA GLU A 237 6.94 1.28 -25.91
C GLU A 237 6.80 1.39 -27.42
#